data_750448c495e0e488a2e537edf2822e19
#
_entry.id   750448c495e0e488a2e537edf2822e19
#
_cell.length_a   1.000
_cell.length_b   1.000
_cell.length_c   1.000
_cell.angle_alpha   90.00
_cell.angle_beta   90.00
_cell.angle_gamma   90.00
#
_symmetry.space_group_name_H-M   'P 1'
#
loop_
_entity.id
_entity.type
_entity.pdbx_description
1 polymer ?
#
loop_
_entity_poly.entity_id
_entity_poly.type
_entity_poly.pdbx_seq_one_letter_code
_entity_poly.pdbx_strand_id
1 'polypeptide(L)'
;MHSAILYNRNLRFNYGRIEIRAKMPIGDWLFPYLILYPINRDFESINVFEPHIRMAYVRGNPHLHDYAHQDIGGNMLFGSVFGQIGDDYHEATVNMPHKSGSHYGDHFHDYTLIRHKDRIIFKVDGVTFGTIKDKKTIESLKGTEYYIVLGLTAGGILNFKEEYVNLEKNFLVTPQAPSIFLENISIDPSTWKHPKLVIDHVRVYTTHPDEN
;
A
#
# COMPACT_ATOMS: atom_id res chain seq x y z
N MET A 1 -0.14 -7.23 19.96
CA MET A 1 0.42 -6.45 18.85
C MET A 1 -0.57 -5.36 18.52
N HIS A 2 -0.15 -4.11 18.41
CA HIS A 2 -1.05 -3.00 18.10
C HIS A 2 -0.72 -2.50 16.69
N SER A 3 -1.71 -2.48 15.81
CA SER A 3 -1.64 -1.75 14.54
C SER A 3 -1.87 -0.27 14.84
N ALA A 4 -1.05 0.61 14.26
CA ALA A 4 -1.24 2.05 14.37
C ALA A 4 -1.81 2.57 13.05
N ILE A 5 -2.93 3.29 13.12
CA ILE A 5 -3.56 3.91 11.95
C ILE A 5 -3.86 5.37 12.30
N LEU A 6 -3.44 6.27 11.41
CA LEU A 6 -3.71 7.70 11.48
C LEU A 6 -4.49 8.11 10.24
N TYR A 7 -5.54 8.89 10.42
CA TYR A 7 -6.28 9.47 9.30
C TYR A 7 -6.87 10.84 9.66
N ASN A 8 -7.06 11.66 8.64
CA ASN A 8 -7.69 12.97 8.78
C ASN A 8 -8.78 13.16 7.72
N ARG A 9 -10.04 12.97 8.12
CA ARG A 9 -11.21 13.10 7.23
C ARG A 9 -11.54 14.54 6.86
N ASN A 10 -10.94 15.53 7.50
CA ASN A 10 -11.12 16.95 7.17
C ASN A 10 -10.29 17.36 5.94
N LEU A 11 -9.20 16.62 5.66
CA LEU A 11 -8.40 16.83 4.47
C LEU A 11 -9.00 16.01 3.31
N ARG A 12 -9.67 16.70 2.39
CA ARG A 12 -10.30 16.09 1.23
C ARG A 12 -9.43 16.27 0.00
N PHE A 13 -9.24 15.20 -0.73
CA PHE A 13 -8.46 15.15 -1.95
C PHE A 13 -9.27 14.54 -3.08
N ASN A 14 -9.32 15.22 -4.21
CA ASN A 14 -9.93 14.68 -5.43
C ASN A 14 -8.89 14.58 -6.54
N TYR A 15 -8.42 15.72 -7.08
CA TYR A 15 -7.39 15.77 -8.10
C TYR A 15 -6.20 16.58 -7.62
N GLY A 16 -5.02 16.29 -8.20
CA GLY A 16 -3.78 16.97 -7.86
C GLY A 16 -2.65 16.01 -7.50
N ARG A 17 -1.77 16.42 -6.58
CA ARG A 17 -0.57 15.69 -6.21
C ARG A 17 -0.49 15.51 -4.70
N ILE A 18 -0.15 14.30 -4.29
CA ILE A 18 0.21 13.97 -2.90
C ILE A 18 1.65 13.49 -2.89
N GLU A 19 2.43 14.00 -1.97
CA GLU A 19 3.81 13.59 -1.69
C GLU A 19 3.93 13.14 -0.25
N ILE A 20 4.48 11.96 -0.04
CA ILE A 20 4.77 11.40 1.28
C ILE A 20 6.22 10.99 1.30
N ARG A 21 7.01 11.64 2.16
CA ARG A 21 8.37 11.20 2.43
C ARG A 21 8.34 10.23 3.60
N ALA A 22 8.71 8.99 3.32
CA ALA A 22 8.62 7.92 4.30
C ALA A 22 9.74 6.89 4.14
N LYS A 23 10.01 6.18 5.24
CA LYS A 23 10.84 5.00 5.31
C LYS A 23 9.94 3.81 5.63
N MET A 24 9.94 2.81 4.75
CA MET A 24 9.08 1.64 4.86
C MET A 24 9.52 0.71 6.01
N PRO A 25 8.63 -0.09 6.59
CA PRO A 25 8.98 -1.03 7.65
C PRO A 25 9.81 -2.20 7.10
N ILE A 26 10.72 -2.73 7.92
CA ILE A 26 11.47 -3.96 7.64
C ILE A 26 11.14 -4.99 8.72
N GLY A 27 10.58 -6.10 8.29
CA GLY A 27 10.20 -7.22 9.14
C GLY A 27 9.14 -8.08 8.48
N ASP A 28 9.17 -9.37 8.76
CA ASP A 28 8.27 -10.33 8.13
C ASP A 28 6.82 -10.00 8.44
N TRP A 29 6.00 -10.06 7.39
CA TRP A 29 4.55 -9.88 7.43
C TRP A 29 4.10 -8.49 7.86
N LEU A 30 5.01 -7.47 7.84
CA LEU A 30 4.65 -6.07 8.03
C LEU A 30 4.13 -5.47 6.71
N PHE A 31 3.06 -4.68 6.82
CA PHE A 31 2.45 -4.03 5.66
C PHE A 31 2.09 -2.57 5.98
N PRO A 32 2.71 -1.60 5.29
CA PRO A 32 2.43 -0.18 5.46
C PRO A 32 1.16 0.25 4.73
N TYR A 33 0.44 1.20 5.29
CA TYR A 33 -0.68 1.87 4.65
C TYR A 33 -0.31 3.32 4.31
N LEU A 34 -0.17 3.61 3.03
CA LEU A 34 -0.17 4.94 2.42
C LEU A 34 -1.35 4.94 1.44
N ILE A 35 -2.56 5.18 1.95
CA ILE A 35 -3.81 4.90 1.24
C ILE A 35 -4.63 6.17 1.11
N LEU A 36 -5.28 6.34 -0.04
CA LEU A 36 -6.39 7.25 -0.24
C LEU A 36 -7.70 6.45 -0.12
N TYR A 37 -8.50 6.76 0.89
CA TYR A 37 -9.73 6.06 1.19
C TYR A 37 -10.94 6.98 0.98
N PRO A 38 -12.08 6.48 0.44
CA PRO A 38 -13.25 7.30 0.12
C PRO A 38 -13.82 8.01 1.34
N ILE A 39 -14.16 9.30 1.22
CA ILE A 39 -14.66 10.12 2.34
C ILE A 39 -16.00 9.64 2.88
N ASN A 40 -16.82 9.01 2.04
CA ASN A 40 -18.13 8.49 2.38
C ASN A 40 -18.10 7.08 3.00
N ARG A 41 -16.90 6.55 3.26
CA ARG A 41 -16.67 5.23 3.84
C ARG A 41 -15.87 5.33 5.13
N ASP A 42 -16.02 4.34 5.98
CA ASP A 42 -15.28 4.27 7.23
C ASP A 42 -14.17 3.22 7.13
N PHE A 43 -12.92 3.68 7.29
CA PHE A 43 -11.76 2.80 7.23
C PHE A 43 -11.77 1.73 8.35
N GLU A 44 -12.41 1.99 9.48
CA GLU A 44 -12.51 1.04 10.58
C GLU A 44 -13.41 -0.17 10.26
N SER A 45 -14.37 0.01 9.35
CA SER A 45 -15.25 -1.05 8.85
C SER A 45 -14.75 -1.71 7.57
N ILE A 46 -13.42 -1.80 7.39
CA ILE A 46 -12.75 -2.19 6.14
C ILE A 46 -13.49 -3.29 5.39
N ASN A 47 -14.12 -2.91 4.32
CA ASN A 47 -14.45 -3.81 3.24
C ASN A 47 -13.37 -3.66 2.17
N VAL A 48 -12.59 -4.71 1.98
CA VAL A 48 -11.47 -4.73 1.03
C VAL A 48 -11.85 -4.53 -0.42
N PHE A 49 -13.11 -4.71 -0.72
CA PHE A 49 -13.66 -4.49 -2.04
C PHE A 49 -14.07 -3.03 -2.28
N GLU A 50 -13.95 -2.15 -1.29
CA GLU A 50 -14.25 -0.74 -1.50
C GLU A 50 -13.21 -0.05 -2.37
N PRO A 51 -13.64 0.84 -3.29
CA PRO A 51 -12.73 1.60 -4.14
C PRO A 51 -11.75 2.42 -3.31
N HIS A 52 -10.45 2.17 -3.44
CA HIS A 52 -9.40 2.92 -2.76
C HIS A 52 -8.10 2.92 -3.59
N ILE A 53 -7.17 3.81 -3.24
CA ILE A 53 -5.88 3.89 -3.92
C ILE A 53 -4.79 3.62 -2.89
N ARG A 54 -4.00 2.58 -3.10
CA ARG A 54 -2.76 2.35 -2.37
C ARG A 54 -1.64 3.09 -3.09
N MET A 55 -1.25 4.22 -2.54
CA MET A 55 -0.30 5.14 -3.17
C MET A 55 1.10 4.53 -3.32
N ALA A 56 1.56 3.84 -2.30
CA ALA A 56 2.82 3.12 -2.29
C ALA A 56 2.80 2.07 -1.17
N TYR A 57 3.30 0.89 -1.45
CA TYR A 57 3.52 -0.13 -0.42
C TYR A 57 4.62 -1.10 -0.83
N VAL A 58 5.24 -1.67 0.16
CA VAL A 58 6.10 -2.86 0.06
C VAL A 58 5.59 -3.88 1.08
N ARG A 59 5.97 -5.13 0.94
CA ARG A 59 5.87 -6.09 2.04
C ARG A 59 7.18 -6.04 2.82
N GLY A 60 7.09 -5.92 4.14
CA GLY A 60 8.26 -5.72 4.99
C GLY A 60 9.26 -6.87 5.01
N ASN A 61 8.88 -8.02 4.45
CA ASN A 61 9.72 -9.21 4.36
C ASN A 61 10.96 -8.94 3.49
N PRO A 62 12.18 -9.17 3.99
CA PRO A 62 13.39 -9.11 3.16
C PRO A 62 13.41 -10.09 2.00
N HIS A 63 12.77 -11.26 2.19
CA HIS A 63 12.70 -12.34 1.20
C HIS A 63 11.26 -12.85 1.14
N LEU A 64 10.53 -12.48 0.12
CA LEU A 64 9.18 -12.95 -0.10
C LEU A 64 8.96 -13.18 -1.59
N HIS A 65 8.45 -14.33 -1.94
CA HIS A 65 8.15 -14.71 -3.32
C HIS A 65 6.69 -15.13 -3.45
N ASP A 66 6.14 -14.95 -4.64
CA ASP A 66 4.88 -15.57 -5.01
C ASP A 66 5.10 -17.02 -5.51
N TYR A 67 4.02 -17.69 -5.89
CA TYR A 67 4.08 -19.07 -6.42
C TYR A 67 4.85 -19.18 -7.77
N ALA A 68 5.01 -18.07 -8.49
CA ALA A 68 5.81 -18.00 -9.73
C ALA A 68 7.29 -17.67 -9.44
N HIS A 69 7.72 -17.71 -8.18
CA HIS A 69 9.05 -17.34 -7.70
C HIS A 69 9.44 -15.89 -8.02
N GLN A 70 8.46 -15.00 -8.23
CA GLN A 70 8.73 -13.59 -8.39
C GLN A 70 8.92 -12.96 -7.01
N ASP A 71 9.96 -12.15 -6.87
CA ASP A 71 10.19 -11.38 -5.64
C ASP A 71 9.10 -10.32 -5.48
N ILE A 72 8.44 -10.35 -4.32
CA ILE A 72 7.37 -9.44 -3.94
C ILE A 72 7.59 -8.85 -2.54
N GLY A 73 8.81 -8.96 -2.04
CA GLY A 73 9.24 -8.49 -0.73
C GLY A 73 9.52 -6.99 -0.67
N GLY A 74 10.36 -6.61 0.27
CA GLY A 74 10.65 -5.21 0.56
C GLY A 74 11.50 -4.47 -0.45
N ASN A 75 12.09 -5.17 -1.42
CA ASN A 75 12.80 -4.61 -2.57
C ASN A 75 11.88 -4.33 -3.77
N MET A 76 10.60 -4.71 -3.69
CA MET A 76 9.60 -4.48 -4.72
C MET A 76 8.56 -3.48 -4.24
N LEU A 77 8.52 -2.29 -4.88
CA LEU A 77 7.53 -1.26 -4.64
C LEU A 77 6.29 -1.51 -5.49
N PHE A 78 5.13 -1.32 -4.89
CA PHE A 78 3.84 -1.42 -5.56
C PHE A 78 3.01 -0.14 -5.35
N GLY A 79 2.14 0.13 -6.32
CA GLY A 79 1.02 1.05 -6.21
C GLY A 79 -0.21 0.39 -6.84
N SER A 80 -1.39 0.58 -6.26
CA SER A 80 -2.59 -0.05 -6.82
C SER A 80 -3.84 0.81 -6.65
N VAL A 81 -4.79 0.56 -7.53
CA VAL A 81 -6.13 1.12 -7.50
C VAL A 81 -7.12 -0.03 -7.42
N PHE A 82 -7.92 -0.03 -6.38
CA PHE A 82 -9.08 -0.90 -6.25
C PHE A 82 -10.30 -0.14 -6.72
N GLY A 83 -11.02 -0.71 -7.66
CA GLY A 83 -12.21 -0.14 -8.26
C GLY A 83 -13.40 -1.07 -8.15
N GLN A 84 -14.60 -0.47 -8.21
CA GLN A 84 -15.87 -1.19 -8.24
C GLN A 84 -16.82 -0.50 -9.20
N ILE A 85 -17.43 -1.26 -10.09
CA ILE A 85 -18.53 -0.82 -10.96
C ILE A 85 -19.65 -1.86 -10.85
N GLY A 86 -20.75 -1.50 -10.19
CA GLY A 86 -21.78 -2.48 -9.82
C GLY A 86 -21.21 -3.55 -8.89
N ASP A 87 -21.36 -4.82 -9.26
CA ASP A 87 -20.81 -5.97 -8.50
C ASP A 87 -19.43 -6.41 -9.00
N ASP A 88 -18.85 -5.69 -9.96
CA ASP A 88 -17.57 -6.05 -10.56
C ASP A 88 -16.42 -5.30 -9.84
N TYR A 89 -15.61 -6.06 -9.12
CA TYR A 89 -14.42 -5.61 -8.41
C TYR A 89 -13.17 -5.87 -9.25
N HIS A 90 -12.28 -4.90 -9.29
CA HIS A 90 -11.02 -5.03 -10.03
C HIS A 90 -9.89 -4.30 -9.33
N GLU A 91 -8.69 -4.78 -9.54
CA GLU A 91 -7.45 -4.17 -9.08
C GLU A 91 -6.54 -3.90 -10.27
N ALA A 92 -6.07 -2.67 -10.39
CA ALA A 92 -4.99 -2.32 -11.29
C ALA A 92 -3.74 -2.03 -10.46
N THR A 93 -2.66 -2.77 -10.72
CA THR A 93 -1.41 -2.68 -9.95
C THR A 93 -0.24 -2.31 -10.85
N VAL A 94 0.64 -1.45 -10.35
CA VAL A 94 1.94 -1.11 -10.93
C VAL A 94 3.03 -1.44 -9.93
N ASN A 95 4.22 -1.78 -10.41
CA ASN A 95 5.34 -2.12 -9.54
C ASN A 95 6.69 -1.70 -10.12
N MET A 96 7.69 -1.64 -9.25
CA MET A 96 9.08 -1.36 -9.61
C MET A 96 10.03 -1.99 -8.60
N PRO A 97 11.03 -2.78 -9.06
CA PRO A 97 12.10 -3.25 -8.20
C PRO A 97 12.99 -2.07 -7.76
N HIS A 98 13.55 -2.17 -6.57
CA HIS A 98 14.56 -1.21 -6.13
C HIS A 98 15.82 -1.33 -6.99
N LYS A 99 16.38 -0.20 -7.43
CA LYS A 99 17.51 -0.16 -8.39
C LYS A 99 18.74 -0.94 -7.94
N SER A 100 19.04 -0.94 -6.63
CA SER A 100 20.17 -1.68 -6.06
C SER A 100 19.77 -3.06 -5.53
N GLY A 101 18.51 -3.48 -5.65
CA GLY A 101 17.99 -4.67 -4.99
C GLY A 101 17.84 -4.54 -3.47
N SER A 102 18.08 -3.35 -2.91
CA SER A 102 17.94 -3.08 -1.48
C SER A 102 16.47 -2.98 -1.06
N HIS A 103 16.22 -3.03 0.23
CA HIS A 103 14.90 -2.86 0.79
C HIS A 103 14.48 -1.37 0.80
N TYR A 104 13.25 -1.03 0.39
CA TYR A 104 12.71 0.33 0.47
C TYR A 104 12.59 0.88 1.90
N GLY A 105 12.81 0.05 2.90
CA GLY A 105 12.92 0.43 4.31
C GLY A 105 14.34 0.81 4.75
N ASP A 106 15.37 0.73 3.89
CA ASP A 106 16.73 1.09 4.27
C ASP A 106 16.91 2.61 4.36
N HIS A 107 16.22 3.36 3.51
CA HIS A 107 16.30 4.82 3.44
C HIS A 107 14.92 5.48 3.34
N PHE A 108 14.89 6.80 3.50
CA PHE A 108 13.71 7.58 3.16
C PHE A 108 13.58 7.74 1.66
N HIS A 109 12.36 7.60 1.15
CA HIS A 109 11.98 7.82 -0.23
C HIS A 109 10.83 8.82 -0.32
N ASP A 110 10.77 9.57 -1.42
CA ASP A 110 9.68 10.48 -1.74
C ASP A 110 8.65 9.77 -2.63
N TYR A 111 7.56 9.30 -2.03
CA TYR A 111 6.46 8.67 -2.76
C TYR A 111 5.48 9.73 -3.23
N THR A 112 5.18 9.75 -4.52
CA THR A 112 4.28 10.74 -5.12
C THR A 112 3.17 10.04 -5.90
N LEU A 113 1.95 10.50 -5.67
CA LEU A 113 0.79 10.15 -6.47
C LEU A 113 0.25 11.41 -7.13
N ILE A 114 -0.02 11.34 -8.44
CA ILE A 114 -0.67 12.41 -9.20
C ILE A 114 -1.95 11.85 -9.79
N ARG A 115 -3.09 12.42 -9.39
CA ARG A 115 -4.40 12.03 -9.90
C ARG A 115 -4.94 13.09 -10.85
N HIS A 116 -5.08 12.71 -12.10
CA HIS A 116 -5.80 13.45 -13.16
C HIS A 116 -7.19 12.83 -13.38
N LYS A 117 -8.00 13.48 -14.21
CA LYS A 117 -9.33 12.99 -14.61
C LYS A 117 -9.27 11.68 -15.42
N ASP A 118 -8.18 11.48 -16.18
CA ASP A 118 -8.00 10.38 -17.13
C ASP A 118 -6.92 9.37 -16.73
N ARG A 119 -6.17 9.63 -15.68
CA ARG A 119 -5.05 8.77 -15.26
C ARG A 119 -4.59 9.02 -13.84
N ILE A 120 -3.90 8.03 -13.31
CA ILE A 120 -3.15 8.11 -12.04
C ILE A 120 -1.71 7.78 -12.32
N ILE A 121 -0.78 8.62 -11.84
CA ILE A 121 0.66 8.47 -12.00
C ILE A 121 1.27 8.20 -10.63
N PHE A 122 2.10 7.17 -10.55
CA PHE A 122 2.84 6.78 -9.36
C PHE A 122 4.33 7.05 -9.57
N LYS A 123 4.96 7.72 -8.59
CA LYS A 123 6.40 8.02 -8.62
C LYS A 123 7.06 7.69 -7.30
N VAL A 124 8.35 7.37 -7.37
CA VAL A 124 9.26 7.32 -6.23
C VAL A 124 10.54 8.07 -6.58
N ASP A 125 10.98 8.96 -5.68
CA ASP A 125 12.18 9.81 -5.87
C ASP A 125 12.17 10.55 -7.22
N GLY A 126 11.00 11.06 -7.62
CA GLY A 126 10.79 11.76 -8.89
C GLY A 126 10.65 10.86 -10.13
N VAL A 127 10.96 9.56 -10.03
CA VAL A 127 10.89 8.61 -11.13
C VAL A 127 9.49 7.99 -11.21
N THR A 128 8.84 8.03 -12.36
CA THR A 128 7.56 7.36 -12.58
C THR A 128 7.77 5.86 -12.62
N PHE A 129 7.09 5.12 -11.74
CA PHE A 129 7.11 3.66 -11.74
C PHE A 129 5.82 3.01 -12.26
N GLY A 130 4.80 3.82 -12.49
CA GLY A 130 3.59 3.34 -13.13
C GLY A 130 2.60 4.44 -13.46
N THR A 131 1.72 4.12 -14.41
CA THR A 131 0.58 4.97 -14.78
C THR A 131 -0.62 4.08 -15.08
N ILE A 132 -1.72 4.31 -14.39
CA ILE A 132 -3.00 3.63 -14.64
C ILE A 132 -3.88 4.56 -15.48
N LYS A 133 -4.28 4.07 -16.67
CA LYS A 133 -5.13 4.76 -17.64
C LYS A 133 -6.35 3.93 -18.06
N ASP A 134 -6.51 2.75 -17.46
CA ASP A 134 -7.63 1.90 -17.78
C ASP A 134 -8.96 2.62 -17.50
N LYS A 135 -9.82 2.69 -18.54
CA LYS A 135 -11.07 3.46 -18.44
C LYS A 135 -11.98 2.97 -17.33
N LYS A 136 -12.06 1.66 -17.14
CA LYS A 136 -12.91 1.05 -16.12
C LYS A 136 -12.45 1.46 -14.74
N THR A 137 -11.14 1.35 -14.48
CA THR A 137 -10.52 1.76 -13.22
C THR A 137 -10.71 3.26 -12.95
N ILE A 138 -10.46 4.11 -13.94
CA ILE A 138 -10.61 5.57 -13.77
C ILE A 138 -12.07 5.97 -13.55
N GLU A 139 -13.02 5.37 -14.27
CA GLU A 139 -14.45 5.65 -14.12
C GLU A 139 -14.97 5.23 -12.73
N SER A 140 -14.46 4.13 -12.15
CA SER A 140 -14.84 3.68 -10.81
C SER A 140 -14.47 4.66 -9.69
N LEU A 141 -13.51 5.55 -9.95
CA LEU A 141 -13.06 6.57 -8.99
C LEU A 141 -13.68 7.95 -9.20
N LYS A 142 -14.48 8.11 -10.26
CA LYS A 142 -15.03 9.40 -10.66
C LYS A 142 -15.98 9.95 -9.62
N GLY A 143 -15.86 11.26 -9.35
CA GLY A 143 -16.71 11.94 -8.36
C GLY A 143 -16.44 11.56 -6.91
N THR A 144 -15.45 10.72 -6.64
CA THR A 144 -15.08 10.31 -5.28
C THR A 144 -13.98 11.20 -4.73
N GLU A 145 -14.24 11.81 -3.58
CA GLU A 145 -13.22 12.47 -2.75
C GLU A 145 -12.61 11.46 -1.79
N TYR A 146 -11.35 11.67 -1.46
CA TYR A 146 -10.56 10.77 -0.62
C TYR A 146 -9.96 11.51 0.57
N TYR A 147 -9.71 10.79 1.65
CA TYR A 147 -8.83 11.20 2.74
C TYR A 147 -7.62 10.28 2.82
N ILE A 148 -6.55 10.75 3.44
CA ILE A 148 -5.30 10.02 3.58
C ILE A 148 -5.38 9.13 4.84
N VAL A 149 -5.03 7.87 4.68
CA VAL A 149 -4.84 6.90 5.75
C VAL A 149 -3.37 6.47 5.76
N LEU A 150 -2.73 6.62 6.92
CA LEU A 150 -1.36 6.23 7.17
C LEU A 150 -1.34 5.20 8.28
N GLY A 151 -0.61 4.12 8.10
CA GLY A 151 -0.58 3.10 9.12
C GLY A 151 0.35 1.94 8.85
N LEU A 152 0.41 1.05 9.82
CA LEU A 152 1.18 -0.17 9.77
C LEU A 152 0.35 -1.31 10.36
N THR A 153 0.26 -2.41 9.64
CA THR A 153 -0.34 -3.65 10.11
C THR A 153 0.64 -4.80 10.01
N ALA A 154 0.36 -5.84 10.75
CA ALA A 154 1.08 -7.09 10.70
C ALA A 154 0.14 -8.22 10.28
N GLY A 155 0.54 -8.97 9.26
CA GLY A 155 -0.28 -10.02 8.66
C GLY A 155 -1.48 -9.49 7.88
N GLY A 156 -2.53 -10.32 7.82
CA GLY A 156 -3.79 -10.05 7.14
C GLY A 156 -3.85 -10.65 5.73
N ILE A 157 -4.92 -11.44 5.50
CA ILE A 157 -5.16 -12.17 4.23
C ILE A 157 -5.33 -11.28 3.02
N LEU A 158 -5.50 -9.99 3.22
CA LEU A 158 -5.64 -9.00 2.15
C LEU A 158 -4.30 -8.46 1.65
N ASN A 159 -3.28 -8.57 2.50
CA ASN A 159 -1.94 -8.08 2.24
C ASN A 159 -0.99 -9.22 1.87
N PHE A 160 -1.29 -10.41 2.41
CA PHE A 160 -0.49 -11.62 2.21
C PHE A 160 -1.41 -12.77 1.85
N LYS A 161 -1.14 -13.40 0.71
CA LYS A 161 -1.87 -14.58 0.26
C LYS A 161 -1.19 -15.86 0.76
N GLU A 162 -1.95 -16.93 0.84
CA GLU A 162 -1.44 -18.25 1.27
C GLU A 162 -0.31 -18.76 0.37
N GLU A 163 -0.34 -18.40 -0.90
CA GLU A 163 0.69 -18.74 -1.89
C GLU A 163 2.02 -18.00 -1.72
N TYR A 164 2.10 -16.99 -0.84
CA TYR A 164 3.31 -16.23 -0.61
C TYR A 164 4.27 -16.98 0.30
N VAL A 165 5.51 -17.10 -0.15
CA VAL A 165 6.57 -17.87 0.52
C VAL A 165 7.67 -16.95 1.02
N ASN A 166 7.88 -16.93 2.32
CA ASN A 166 8.99 -16.26 2.98
C ASN A 166 10.03 -17.31 3.41
N LEU A 167 11.11 -17.45 2.67
CA LEU A 167 12.07 -18.55 2.78
C LEU A 167 11.36 -19.91 2.63
N GLU A 168 11.22 -20.67 3.70
CA GLU A 168 10.54 -21.98 3.72
C GLU A 168 9.16 -21.93 4.40
N LYS A 169 8.65 -20.72 4.73
CA LYS A 169 7.41 -20.52 5.48
C LYS A 169 6.35 -19.83 4.64
N ASN A 170 5.19 -20.44 4.51
CA ASN A 170 4.03 -19.82 3.86
C ASN A 170 3.26 -18.93 4.85
N PHE A 171 2.59 -17.92 4.33
CA PHE A 171 1.61 -17.18 5.12
C PHE A 171 0.39 -18.08 5.38
N LEU A 172 0.03 -18.22 6.65
CA LEU A 172 -1.10 -19.09 7.03
C LEU A 172 -2.43 -18.32 6.99
N VAL A 173 -3.41 -18.91 6.33
CA VAL A 173 -4.78 -18.38 6.18
C VAL A 173 -5.77 -19.34 6.86
N THR A 174 -5.49 -19.69 8.10
CA THR A 174 -6.34 -20.58 8.91
C THR A 174 -6.93 -19.84 10.11
N PRO A 175 -7.98 -20.34 10.76
CA PRO A 175 -8.50 -19.74 11.98
C PRO A 175 -7.44 -19.60 13.10
N GLN A 176 -6.44 -20.48 13.11
CA GLN A 176 -5.33 -20.47 14.06
C GLN A 176 -4.18 -19.55 13.66
N ALA A 177 -4.20 -19.01 12.44
CA ALA A 177 -3.11 -18.17 11.90
C ALA A 177 -2.70 -17.01 12.82
N PRO A 178 -3.61 -16.27 13.47
CA PRO A 178 -3.21 -15.20 14.39
C PRO A 178 -2.38 -15.67 15.58
N SER A 179 -2.71 -16.82 16.17
CA SER A 179 -1.99 -17.39 17.31
C SER A 179 -0.61 -17.89 16.89
N ILE A 180 -0.54 -18.63 15.79
CA ILE A 180 0.71 -19.16 15.22
C ILE A 180 1.62 -18.00 14.79
N PHE A 181 1.05 -16.94 14.20
CA PHE A 181 1.79 -15.73 13.83
C PHE A 181 2.42 -15.04 15.04
N LEU A 182 1.65 -14.86 16.13
CA LEU A 182 2.13 -14.25 17.36
C LEU A 182 3.21 -15.11 18.02
N GLU A 183 3.04 -16.42 18.04
CA GLU A 183 4.03 -17.36 18.55
C GLU A 183 5.34 -17.29 17.77
N ASN A 184 5.27 -17.34 16.43
CA ASN A 184 6.46 -17.27 15.57
C ASN A 184 7.25 -15.97 15.76
N ILE A 185 6.57 -14.82 15.86
CA ILE A 185 7.23 -13.54 16.13
C ILE A 185 7.82 -13.48 17.53
N SER A 186 7.18 -14.10 18.50
CA SER A 186 7.69 -14.16 19.89
C SER A 186 8.95 -15.03 19.98
N ILE A 187 9.03 -16.09 19.17
CA ILE A 187 10.17 -16.99 19.13
C ILE A 187 11.34 -16.38 18.36
N ASP A 188 11.08 -15.76 17.23
CA ASP A 188 12.12 -15.15 16.39
C ASP A 188 11.75 -13.72 15.92
N PRO A 189 11.98 -12.71 16.78
CA PRO A 189 11.79 -11.32 16.38
C PRO A 189 12.92 -10.77 15.49
N SER A 190 13.92 -11.58 15.15
CA SER A 190 15.13 -11.13 14.42
C SER A 190 14.83 -10.55 13.05
N THR A 191 13.71 -10.95 12.42
CA THR A 191 13.28 -10.41 11.13
C THR A 191 12.74 -8.99 11.23
N TRP A 192 12.31 -8.54 12.42
CA TRP A 192 11.75 -7.22 12.67
C TRP A 192 12.85 -6.20 12.97
N LYS A 193 13.76 -6.00 12.02
CA LYS A 193 14.92 -5.09 12.16
C LYS A 193 14.49 -3.62 12.35
N HIS A 194 13.52 -3.15 11.57
CA HIS A 194 12.98 -1.79 11.63
C HIS A 194 11.46 -1.82 11.47
N PRO A 195 10.72 -2.32 12.49
CA PRO A 195 9.29 -2.58 12.38
C PRO A 195 8.45 -1.30 12.54
N LYS A 196 8.83 -0.24 11.83
CA LYS A 196 8.17 1.07 11.89
C LYS A 196 8.00 1.63 10.50
N LEU A 197 6.81 2.14 10.22
CA LEU A 197 6.61 3.11 9.15
C LEU A 197 6.99 4.49 9.70
N VAL A 198 8.07 5.08 9.18
CA VAL A 198 8.54 6.41 9.62
C VAL A 198 8.16 7.41 8.54
N ILE A 199 7.39 8.44 8.91
CA ILE A 199 6.93 9.48 7.99
C ILE A 199 7.59 10.79 8.40
N ASP A 200 8.30 11.40 7.45
CA ASP A 200 8.92 12.71 7.63
C ASP A 200 7.89 13.81 7.39
N HIS A 201 7.23 13.80 6.23
CA HIS A 201 6.18 14.74 5.91
C HIS A 201 5.15 14.20 4.90
N VAL A 202 4.00 14.86 4.90
CA VAL A 202 2.94 14.71 3.90
C VAL A 202 2.65 16.08 3.31
N ARG A 203 2.64 16.19 1.97
CA ARG A 203 2.28 17.40 1.24
C ARG A 203 1.16 17.10 0.27
N VAL A 204 0.16 17.95 0.24
CA VAL A 204 -1.00 17.81 -0.63
C VAL A 204 -1.15 19.09 -1.45
N TYR A 205 -1.22 18.91 -2.77
CA TYR A 205 -1.41 19.98 -3.74
C TYR A 205 -2.70 19.66 -4.51
N THR A 206 -3.74 20.41 -4.25
CA THR A 206 -5.01 20.25 -4.96
C THR A 206 -5.00 21.12 -6.22
N THR A 207 -5.58 20.61 -7.30
CA THR A 207 -5.86 21.40 -8.50
C THR A 207 -7.36 21.67 -8.58
N HIS A 208 -7.74 22.83 -9.08
CA HIS A 208 -9.14 23.12 -9.37
C HIS A 208 -9.66 22.16 -10.45
N PRO A 209 -10.94 21.75 -10.40
CA PRO A 209 -11.51 20.82 -11.38
C PRO A 209 -11.39 21.28 -12.84
N ASP A 210 -11.26 22.57 -13.07
CA ASP A 210 -11.20 23.20 -14.42
C ASP A 210 -9.78 23.29 -15.00
N GLU A 211 -8.73 22.96 -14.22
CA GLU A 211 -7.31 23.06 -14.63
C GLU A 211 -6.68 21.74 -15.11
N ASN A 212 -7.48 20.64 -15.25
CA ASN A 212 -6.99 19.32 -15.63
C ASN A 212 -7.71 18.74 -16.85
#